data_7702bab0804e0be29618df0538281e0d
#
_entry.id   7702bab0804e0be29618df0538281e0d
#
_cell.length_a   1.000
_cell.length_b   1.000
_cell.length_c   1.000
_cell.angle_alpha   90.00
_cell.angle_beta   90.00
_cell.angle_gamma   90.00
#
_symmetry.space_group_name_H-M   'P 1'
#
loop_
_entity.id
_entity.type
_entity.pdbx_description
1 polymer ?
#
loop_
_entity_poly.entity_id
_entity_poly.type
_entity_poly.pdbx_seq_one_letter_code
_entity_poly.pdbx_strand_id
1 'polypeptide(L)'
;MFEDMKELVAAYKARDPAARSTLEILLLYPGVRAVRSHRVAHWCYNHRLFFLARLISQRSRHRTGIEIHPGAKIGKRLVIDHGMGIVIGETAEIGDDCLIFHGVTLGGTGKDVGKRHPTIGNNVLIGAGAKVLGPFKVGDNSRVAANSVVLSEIPPDSTAVGVPARIIRIAGKKVNYVGDVDQVSVSDPVGMELAALRRELDDLLALHEEENRDIL
;
A
#
# COMPACT_ATOMS: atom_id res chain seq x y z
N MET A 1 -7.00 -0.52 -25.47
CA MET A 1 -8.21 -0.72 -24.62
C MET A 1 -8.66 -2.18 -24.56
N PHE A 2 -8.91 -2.88 -25.69
CA PHE A 2 -9.32 -4.30 -25.64
C PHE A 2 -8.24 -5.23 -25.05
N GLU A 3 -7.00 -5.08 -25.47
CA GLU A 3 -5.88 -5.89 -24.92
C GLU A 3 -5.65 -5.60 -23.42
N ASP A 4 -5.70 -4.34 -23.01
CA ASP A 4 -5.55 -3.98 -21.58
C ASP A 4 -6.63 -4.64 -20.71
N MET A 5 -7.85 -4.79 -21.25
CA MET A 5 -8.94 -5.47 -20.53
C MET A 5 -8.74 -6.98 -20.43
N LYS A 6 -8.19 -7.61 -21.49
CA LYS A 6 -7.84 -9.03 -21.44
C LYS A 6 -6.75 -9.30 -20.43
N GLU A 7 -5.68 -8.46 -20.43
CA GLU A 7 -4.59 -8.53 -19.45
C GLU A 7 -5.11 -8.34 -18.04
N LEU A 8 -6.00 -7.37 -17.81
CA LEU A 8 -6.60 -7.12 -16.51
C LEU A 8 -7.42 -8.32 -16.02
N VAL A 9 -8.27 -8.90 -16.88
CA VAL A 9 -9.06 -10.11 -16.54
C VAL A 9 -8.14 -11.29 -16.21
N ALA A 10 -7.07 -11.47 -16.97
CA ALA A 10 -6.10 -12.53 -16.70
C ALA A 10 -5.41 -12.31 -15.33
N ALA A 11 -5.08 -11.07 -14.98
CA ALA A 11 -4.52 -10.72 -13.67
C ALA A 11 -5.48 -11.03 -12.51
N TYR A 12 -6.79 -10.77 -12.68
CA TYR A 12 -7.79 -11.15 -11.68
C TYR A 12 -7.88 -12.68 -11.52
N LYS A 13 -7.95 -13.43 -12.62
CA LYS A 13 -8.00 -14.91 -12.57
C LYS A 13 -6.76 -15.53 -11.91
N ALA A 14 -5.60 -14.89 -12.05
CA ALA A 14 -4.36 -15.38 -11.47
C ALA A 14 -4.25 -15.10 -9.95
N ARG A 15 -4.97 -14.08 -9.45
CA ARG A 15 -4.81 -13.58 -8.07
C ARG A 15 -6.02 -13.83 -7.17
N ASP A 16 -7.20 -13.99 -7.76
CA ASP A 16 -8.43 -14.24 -7.02
C ASP A 16 -8.93 -15.68 -7.31
N PRO A 17 -8.80 -16.61 -6.34
CA PRO A 17 -9.30 -17.98 -6.49
C PRO A 17 -10.82 -18.06 -6.69
N ALA A 18 -11.57 -17.02 -6.32
CA ALA A 18 -13.02 -16.96 -6.50
C ALA A 18 -13.43 -16.52 -7.92
N ALA A 19 -12.51 -16.05 -8.74
CA ALA A 19 -12.76 -15.56 -10.09
C ALA A 19 -13.07 -16.70 -11.08
N ARG A 20 -14.35 -17.01 -11.31
CA ARG A 20 -14.80 -18.15 -12.10
C ARG A 20 -14.84 -17.90 -13.60
N SER A 21 -15.39 -16.78 -14.03
CA SER A 21 -15.59 -16.50 -15.45
C SER A 21 -15.17 -15.08 -15.85
N THR A 22 -14.79 -14.93 -17.13
CA THR A 22 -14.46 -13.61 -17.70
C THR A 22 -15.64 -12.64 -17.65
N LEU A 23 -16.85 -13.15 -17.88
CA LEU A 23 -18.06 -12.30 -17.87
C LEU A 23 -18.36 -11.78 -16.45
N GLU A 24 -18.22 -12.64 -15.45
CA GLU A 24 -18.37 -12.29 -14.03
C GLU A 24 -17.39 -11.17 -13.63
N ILE A 25 -16.10 -11.32 -13.97
CA ILE A 25 -15.07 -10.34 -13.69
C ILE A 25 -15.40 -8.99 -14.33
N LEU A 26 -15.78 -8.99 -15.61
CA LEU A 26 -16.05 -7.77 -16.36
C LEU A 26 -17.29 -7.00 -15.88
N LEU A 27 -18.31 -7.70 -15.42
CA LEU A 27 -19.61 -7.11 -15.07
C LEU A 27 -19.77 -6.86 -13.56
N LEU A 28 -19.26 -7.75 -12.71
CA LEU A 28 -19.56 -7.75 -11.29
C LEU A 28 -18.41 -7.25 -10.41
N TYR A 29 -17.16 -7.39 -10.85
CA TYR A 29 -16.02 -6.97 -10.04
C TYR A 29 -15.91 -5.44 -9.97
N PRO A 30 -16.02 -4.86 -8.75
CA PRO A 30 -16.02 -3.40 -8.59
C PRO A 30 -14.69 -2.77 -9.02
N GLY A 31 -13.57 -3.44 -8.79
CA GLY A 31 -12.24 -2.98 -9.16
C GLY A 31 -12.08 -2.81 -10.68
N VAL A 32 -12.56 -3.78 -11.48
CA VAL A 32 -12.55 -3.69 -12.95
C VAL A 32 -13.39 -2.51 -13.43
N ARG A 33 -14.57 -2.31 -12.84
CA ARG A 33 -15.46 -1.19 -13.17
C ARG A 33 -14.84 0.16 -12.81
N ALA A 34 -14.17 0.24 -11.65
CA ALA A 34 -13.48 1.45 -11.20
C ALA A 34 -12.32 1.81 -12.14
N VAL A 35 -11.46 0.84 -12.48
CA VAL A 35 -10.32 1.06 -13.41
C VAL A 35 -10.80 1.48 -14.79
N ARG A 36 -11.85 0.84 -15.33
CA ARG A 36 -12.45 1.26 -16.62
C ARG A 36 -12.94 2.70 -16.58
N SER A 37 -13.71 3.04 -15.56
CA SER A 37 -14.25 4.41 -15.38
C SER A 37 -13.11 5.42 -15.24
N HIS A 38 -12.07 5.05 -14.49
CA HIS A 38 -10.89 5.90 -14.34
C HIS A 38 -10.17 6.16 -15.67
N ARG A 39 -9.98 5.15 -16.54
CA ARG A 39 -9.36 5.37 -17.86
C ARG A 39 -10.08 6.48 -18.66
N VAL A 40 -11.42 6.47 -18.62
CA VAL A 40 -12.22 7.50 -19.32
C VAL A 40 -12.10 8.85 -18.60
N ALA A 41 -12.20 8.87 -17.26
CA ALA A 41 -12.07 10.09 -16.46
C ALA A 41 -10.68 10.73 -16.63
N HIS A 42 -9.63 9.92 -16.64
CA HIS A 42 -8.25 10.36 -16.84
C HIS A 42 -8.03 10.95 -18.24
N TRP A 43 -8.61 10.33 -19.27
CA TRP A 43 -8.60 10.88 -20.62
C TRP A 43 -9.26 12.26 -20.66
N CYS A 44 -10.46 12.42 -20.09
CA CYS A 44 -11.13 13.72 -19.97
C CYS A 44 -10.27 14.74 -19.20
N TYR A 45 -9.63 14.32 -18.11
CA TYR A 45 -8.76 15.18 -17.30
C TYR A 45 -7.59 15.72 -18.12
N ASN A 46 -6.92 14.87 -18.89
CA ASN A 46 -5.80 15.24 -19.73
C ASN A 46 -6.20 16.17 -20.90
N HIS A 47 -7.49 16.15 -21.29
CA HIS A 47 -8.07 17.08 -22.28
C HIS A 47 -8.71 18.31 -21.63
N ARG A 48 -8.40 18.60 -20.36
CA ARG A 48 -8.91 19.75 -19.60
C ARG A 48 -10.43 19.77 -19.39
N LEU A 49 -11.12 18.66 -19.60
CA LEU A 49 -12.55 18.48 -19.31
C LEU A 49 -12.76 18.14 -17.85
N PHE A 50 -12.27 18.99 -16.93
CA PHE A 50 -12.15 18.68 -15.50
C PHE A 50 -13.48 18.36 -14.83
N PHE A 51 -14.55 19.10 -15.17
CA PHE A 51 -15.88 18.84 -14.62
C PHE A 51 -16.38 17.45 -15.02
N LEU A 52 -16.27 17.09 -16.31
CA LEU A 52 -16.70 15.79 -16.82
C LEU A 52 -15.85 14.66 -16.21
N ALA A 53 -14.54 14.85 -16.12
CA ALA A 53 -13.64 13.91 -15.48
C ALA A 53 -14.06 13.64 -14.02
N ARG A 54 -14.38 14.71 -13.28
CA ARG A 54 -14.83 14.60 -11.88
C ARG A 54 -16.20 13.94 -11.77
N LEU A 55 -17.13 14.28 -12.64
CA LEU A 55 -18.46 13.65 -12.68
C LEU A 55 -18.37 12.14 -12.90
N ILE A 56 -17.54 11.69 -13.85
CA ILE A 56 -17.31 10.26 -14.12
C ILE A 56 -16.69 9.58 -12.90
N SER A 57 -15.67 10.18 -12.29
CA SER A 57 -15.01 9.66 -11.09
C SER A 57 -15.99 9.52 -9.91
N GLN A 58 -16.80 10.54 -9.62
CA GLN A 58 -17.76 10.48 -8.52
C GLN A 58 -18.88 9.46 -8.78
N ARG A 59 -19.35 9.35 -10.04
CA ARG A 59 -20.32 8.32 -10.40
C ARG A 59 -19.75 6.90 -10.26
N SER A 60 -18.46 6.71 -10.58
CA SER A 60 -17.74 5.46 -10.35
C SER A 60 -17.66 5.13 -8.86
N ARG A 61 -17.24 6.10 -8.03
CA ARG A 61 -17.18 5.96 -6.57
C ARG A 61 -18.54 5.51 -5.98
N HIS A 62 -19.62 6.15 -6.38
CA HIS A 62 -20.97 5.80 -5.90
C HIS A 62 -21.37 4.35 -6.24
N ARG A 63 -20.88 3.82 -7.38
CA ARG A 63 -21.24 2.49 -7.88
C ARG A 63 -20.30 1.38 -7.40
N THR A 64 -19.09 1.73 -6.99
CA THR A 64 -18.03 0.75 -6.69
C THR A 64 -17.51 0.85 -5.27
N GLY A 65 -17.76 1.97 -4.58
CA GLY A 65 -17.13 2.27 -3.30
C GLY A 65 -15.64 2.64 -3.40
N ILE A 66 -15.11 2.78 -4.64
CA ILE A 66 -13.70 3.05 -4.92
C ILE A 66 -13.56 4.47 -5.46
N GLU A 67 -12.83 5.33 -4.75
CA GLU A 67 -12.51 6.67 -5.21
C GLU A 67 -11.14 6.69 -5.87
N ILE A 68 -11.12 7.07 -7.17
CA ILE A 68 -9.89 7.32 -7.90
C ILE A 68 -9.98 8.71 -8.49
N HIS A 69 -9.05 9.61 -8.10
CA HIS A 69 -8.99 10.94 -8.68
C HIS A 69 -8.64 10.87 -10.18
N PRO A 70 -9.28 11.63 -11.05
CA PRO A 70 -9.01 11.57 -12.50
C PRO A 70 -7.56 11.87 -12.88
N GLY A 71 -6.85 12.67 -12.08
CA GLY A 71 -5.44 13.01 -12.30
C GLY A 71 -4.45 11.89 -11.95
N ALA A 72 -4.86 10.88 -11.19
CA ALA A 72 -4.01 9.76 -10.82
C ALA A 72 -3.51 9.00 -12.06
N LYS A 73 -2.26 8.54 -12.02
CA LYS A 73 -1.67 7.71 -13.09
C LYS A 73 -1.67 6.26 -12.64
N ILE A 74 -2.30 5.39 -13.42
CA ILE A 74 -2.43 3.97 -13.10
C ILE A 74 -1.87 3.14 -14.25
N GLY A 75 -0.93 2.28 -13.94
CA GLY A 75 -0.32 1.31 -14.85
C GLY A 75 -1.27 0.22 -15.31
N LYS A 76 -0.74 -0.86 -15.84
CA LYS A 76 -1.49 -2.00 -16.36
C LYS A 76 -1.73 -3.03 -15.24
N ARG A 77 -2.75 -3.86 -15.41
CA ARG A 77 -3.03 -5.04 -14.57
C ARG A 77 -3.15 -4.72 -13.08
N LEU A 78 -3.67 -3.51 -12.75
CA LEU A 78 -4.02 -3.18 -11.37
C LEU A 78 -5.21 -4.02 -10.92
N VAL A 79 -5.00 -4.92 -9.98
CA VAL A 79 -6.05 -5.70 -9.33
C VAL A 79 -6.47 -4.97 -8.05
N ILE A 80 -7.76 -4.69 -7.93
CA ILE A 80 -8.38 -4.16 -6.73
C ILE A 80 -9.31 -5.24 -6.17
N ASP A 81 -8.92 -5.80 -5.05
CA ASP A 81 -9.69 -6.84 -4.38
C ASP A 81 -10.65 -6.24 -3.35
N HIS A 82 -11.93 -6.62 -3.43
CA HIS A 82 -13.08 -6.05 -2.73
C HIS A 82 -13.29 -4.56 -3.02
N GLY A 83 -12.34 -3.70 -2.75
CA GLY A 83 -12.25 -2.32 -3.17
C GLY A 83 -13.00 -1.28 -2.34
N MET A 84 -13.97 -1.66 -1.51
CA MET A 84 -14.74 -0.70 -0.71
C MET A 84 -13.85 0.19 0.15
N GLY A 85 -14.08 1.52 0.11
CA GLY A 85 -13.33 2.49 0.92
C GLY A 85 -11.92 2.81 0.43
N ILE A 86 -11.53 2.38 -0.77
CA ILE A 86 -10.27 2.80 -1.39
C ILE A 86 -10.35 4.28 -1.77
N VAL A 87 -9.27 5.02 -1.50
CA VAL A 87 -9.07 6.39 -1.96
C VAL A 87 -7.69 6.53 -2.61
N ILE A 88 -7.67 6.89 -3.89
CA ILE A 88 -6.46 7.16 -4.67
C ILE A 88 -6.45 8.64 -5.06
N GLY A 89 -5.52 9.40 -4.48
CA GLY A 89 -5.43 10.86 -4.62
C GLY A 89 -4.90 11.32 -5.98
N GLU A 90 -5.02 12.62 -6.25
CA GLU A 90 -4.80 13.26 -7.55
C GLU A 90 -3.43 12.98 -8.17
N THR A 91 -2.36 13.12 -7.40
CA THR A 91 -0.98 12.97 -7.89
C THR A 91 -0.38 11.59 -7.57
N ALA A 92 -1.23 10.62 -7.20
CA ALA A 92 -0.78 9.24 -7.00
C ALA A 92 -0.38 8.62 -8.34
N GLU A 93 0.68 7.83 -8.29
CA GLU A 93 1.16 7.04 -9.41
C GLU A 93 1.24 5.58 -8.98
N ILE A 94 0.73 4.67 -9.80
CA ILE A 94 0.71 3.23 -9.54
C ILE A 94 1.29 2.54 -10.76
N GLY A 95 2.32 1.73 -10.55
CA GLY A 95 2.95 0.92 -11.58
C GLY A 95 2.10 -0.25 -12.06
N ASP A 96 2.72 -1.13 -12.79
CA ASP A 96 2.09 -2.33 -13.34
C ASP A 96 2.00 -3.47 -12.32
N ASP A 97 1.06 -4.38 -12.51
CA ASP A 97 0.92 -5.62 -11.72
C ASP A 97 0.68 -5.43 -10.22
N CYS A 98 0.15 -4.29 -9.83
CA CYS A 98 -0.15 -4.03 -8.43
C CYS A 98 -1.43 -4.73 -7.95
N LEU A 99 -1.46 -5.04 -6.65
CA LEU A 99 -2.64 -5.57 -5.95
C LEU A 99 -2.97 -4.67 -4.76
N ILE A 100 -4.19 -4.14 -4.72
CA ILE A 100 -4.66 -3.24 -3.66
C ILE A 100 -5.95 -3.80 -3.06
N PHE A 101 -5.99 -3.92 -1.75
CA PHE A 101 -7.17 -4.37 -1.02
C PHE A 101 -8.06 -3.20 -0.57
N HIS A 102 -9.26 -3.54 -0.09
CA HIS A 102 -10.23 -2.56 0.41
C HIS A 102 -9.65 -1.65 1.51
N GLY A 103 -10.25 -0.46 1.67
CA GLY A 103 -9.89 0.49 2.73
C GLY A 103 -8.53 1.16 2.59
N VAL A 104 -7.77 0.89 1.51
CA VAL A 104 -6.46 1.50 1.25
C VAL A 104 -6.62 2.98 0.92
N THR A 105 -5.72 3.80 1.46
CA THR A 105 -5.61 5.21 1.09
C THR A 105 -4.22 5.52 0.53
N LEU A 106 -4.16 6.02 -0.69
CA LEU A 106 -2.97 6.65 -1.27
C LEU A 106 -3.17 8.16 -1.18
N GLY A 107 -2.77 8.75 -0.05
CA GLY A 107 -3.08 10.11 0.37
C GLY A 107 -1.89 11.04 0.42
N GLY A 108 -2.16 12.33 0.59
CA GLY A 108 -1.17 13.35 0.95
C GLY A 108 -1.15 13.61 2.44
N THR A 109 -0.11 14.30 2.91
CA THR A 109 0.03 14.71 4.31
C THR A 109 -0.73 16.02 4.64
N GLY A 110 -1.26 16.70 3.61
CA GLY A 110 -1.89 18.01 3.74
C GLY A 110 -0.91 19.18 3.78
N LYS A 111 0.41 18.93 3.72
CA LYS A 111 1.46 19.96 3.79
C LYS A 111 2.08 20.27 2.43
N ASP A 112 2.04 19.34 1.50
CA ASP A 112 2.73 19.45 0.21
C ASP A 112 1.84 20.05 -0.87
N VAL A 113 2.43 20.87 -1.74
CA VAL A 113 1.82 21.43 -2.94
C VAL A 113 2.41 20.72 -4.18
N GLY A 114 1.57 20.45 -5.17
CA GLY A 114 2.00 19.71 -6.37
C GLY A 114 1.97 18.19 -6.15
N LYS A 115 3.10 17.52 -6.33
CA LYS A 115 3.23 16.07 -6.03
C LYS A 115 3.13 15.86 -4.52
N ARG A 116 1.99 15.34 -4.05
CA ARG A 116 1.66 15.15 -2.62
C ARG A 116 1.17 13.74 -2.28
N HIS A 117 0.97 12.89 -3.28
CA HIS A 117 0.53 11.51 -3.12
C HIS A 117 1.65 10.55 -3.51
N PRO A 118 1.65 9.32 -3.00
CA PRO A 118 2.74 8.37 -3.21
C PRO A 118 2.87 7.92 -4.66
N THR A 119 4.07 7.43 -4.97
CA THR A 119 4.40 6.67 -6.17
C THR A 119 4.59 5.21 -5.78
N ILE A 120 3.71 4.36 -6.26
CA ILE A 120 3.76 2.91 -6.06
C ILE A 120 4.45 2.28 -7.27
N GLY A 121 5.49 1.52 -7.03
CA GLY A 121 6.24 0.80 -8.06
C GLY A 121 5.45 -0.34 -8.70
N ASN A 122 6.16 -1.20 -9.43
CA ASN A 122 5.56 -2.37 -10.08
C ASN A 122 5.46 -3.55 -9.11
N ASN A 123 4.48 -4.42 -9.33
CA ASN A 123 4.28 -5.65 -8.56
C ASN A 123 4.21 -5.41 -7.04
N VAL A 124 3.61 -4.29 -6.63
CA VAL A 124 3.44 -3.95 -5.22
C VAL A 124 2.10 -4.47 -4.70
N LEU A 125 2.11 -5.05 -3.49
CA LEU A 125 0.92 -5.45 -2.77
C LEU A 125 0.66 -4.47 -1.62
N ILE A 126 -0.55 -3.92 -1.55
CA ILE A 126 -0.99 -3.06 -0.45
C ILE A 126 -2.18 -3.72 0.25
N GLY A 127 -1.93 -4.17 1.47
CA GLY A 127 -2.88 -4.89 2.31
C GLY A 127 -4.09 -4.06 2.72
N ALA A 128 -5.14 -4.76 3.13
CA ALA A 128 -6.41 -4.15 3.52
C ALA A 128 -6.23 -3.08 4.60
N GLY A 129 -6.91 -1.93 4.42
CA GLY A 129 -6.87 -0.84 5.40
C GLY A 129 -5.58 -0.04 5.46
N ALA A 130 -4.53 -0.39 4.73
CA ALA A 130 -3.25 0.33 4.78
C ALA A 130 -3.38 1.79 4.30
N LYS A 131 -2.61 2.69 4.90
CA LYS A 131 -2.52 4.10 4.55
C LYS A 131 -1.10 4.43 4.11
N VAL A 132 -0.94 4.94 2.90
CA VAL A 132 0.34 5.42 2.36
C VAL A 132 0.21 6.92 2.15
N LEU A 133 0.88 7.73 2.98
CA LEU A 133 0.61 9.15 3.12
C LEU A 133 1.87 9.98 2.89
N GLY A 134 1.97 10.60 1.74
CA GLY A 134 3.08 11.49 1.36
C GLY A 134 3.62 11.26 -0.05
N PRO A 135 4.46 12.16 -0.56
CA PRO A 135 4.96 12.14 -1.94
C PRO A 135 6.19 11.23 -2.14
N PHE A 136 6.34 10.18 -1.36
CA PHE A 136 7.47 9.25 -1.44
C PHE A 136 7.15 8.02 -2.30
N LYS A 137 8.16 7.19 -2.52
CA LYS A 137 8.06 5.98 -3.33
C LYS A 137 7.94 4.73 -2.45
N VAL A 138 7.07 3.81 -2.88
CA VAL A 138 7.08 2.40 -2.48
C VAL A 138 7.71 1.63 -3.64
N GLY A 139 8.88 1.04 -3.40
CA GLY A 139 9.68 0.37 -4.43
C GLY A 139 9.02 -0.88 -5.00
N ASP A 140 9.52 -1.32 -6.15
CA ASP A 140 9.01 -2.48 -6.88
C ASP A 140 9.06 -3.76 -6.01
N ASN A 141 8.14 -4.70 -6.25
CA ASN A 141 8.02 -5.98 -5.55
C ASN A 141 7.79 -5.88 -4.04
N SER A 142 7.49 -4.70 -3.52
CA SER A 142 7.30 -4.49 -2.08
C SER A 142 5.90 -4.87 -1.62
N ARG A 143 5.79 -5.11 -0.33
CA ARG A 143 4.54 -5.46 0.34
C ARG A 143 4.30 -4.54 1.53
N VAL A 144 3.12 -3.96 1.59
CA VAL A 144 2.63 -3.21 2.74
C VAL A 144 1.57 -4.07 3.42
N ALA A 145 1.77 -4.41 4.68
CA ALA A 145 0.85 -5.25 5.44
C ALA A 145 -0.49 -4.55 5.69
N ALA A 146 -1.51 -5.33 6.00
CA ALA A 146 -2.82 -4.79 6.34
C ALA A 146 -2.75 -3.83 7.54
N ASN A 147 -3.58 -2.78 7.50
CA ASN A 147 -3.67 -1.73 8.53
C ASN A 147 -2.36 -0.97 8.83
N SER A 148 -1.34 -1.10 7.99
CA SER A 148 -0.09 -0.35 8.16
C SER A 148 -0.25 1.11 7.75
N VAL A 149 0.48 2.01 8.44
CA VAL A 149 0.54 3.45 8.12
C VAL A 149 1.95 3.80 7.67
N VAL A 150 2.13 3.92 6.35
CA VAL A 150 3.41 4.24 5.72
C VAL A 150 3.56 5.76 5.62
N LEU A 151 4.61 6.29 6.21
CA LEU A 151 4.91 7.73 6.28
C LEU A 151 6.28 8.08 5.68
N SER A 152 7.02 7.09 5.17
CA SER A 152 8.34 7.26 4.57
C SER A 152 8.55 6.28 3.42
N GLU A 153 9.60 6.48 2.65
CA GLU A 153 9.95 5.67 1.50
C GLU A 153 10.19 4.20 1.88
N ILE A 154 9.73 3.28 1.01
CA ILE A 154 9.97 1.84 1.13
C ILE A 154 10.86 1.40 -0.05
N PRO A 155 12.05 0.84 0.22
CA PRO A 155 12.92 0.30 -0.82
C PRO A 155 12.26 -0.85 -1.61
N PRO A 156 12.76 -1.16 -2.81
CA PRO A 156 12.31 -2.35 -3.54
C PRO A 156 12.48 -3.65 -2.73
N ASP A 157 11.70 -4.68 -3.11
CA ASP A 157 11.75 -6.02 -2.53
C ASP A 157 11.55 -6.06 -1.01
N SER A 158 10.85 -5.08 -0.45
CA SER A 158 10.70 -4.89 0.99
C SER A 158 9.31 -5.27 1.49
N THR A 159 9.24 -5.61 2.78
CA THR A 159 7.97 -5.78 3.50
C THR A 159 7.90 -4.78 4.65
N ALA A 160 6.85 -3.94 4.65
CA ALA A 160 6.60 -2.94 5.67
C ALA A 160 5.35 -3.28 6.48
N VAL A 161 5.41 -3.14 7.81
CA VAL A 161 4.35 -3.52 8.76
C VAL A 161 4.25 -2.51 9.89
N GLY A 162 3.04 -2.24 10.37
CA GLY A 162 2.79 -1.51 11.61
C GLY A 162 2.36 -0.06 11.45
N VAL A 163 2.19 0.64 12.57
CA VAL A 163 1.75 2.04 12.70
C VAL A 163 2.65 2.77 13.70
N PRO A 164 3.61 3.59 13.22
CA PRO A 164 4.03 3.77 11.83
C PRO A 164 4.70 2.52 11.25
N ALA A 165 4.59 2.34 9.92
CA ALA A 165 5.13 1.16 9.26
C ALA A 165 6.66 1.14 9.29
N ARG A 166 7.23 -0.02 9.63
CA ARG A 166 8.66 -0.30 9.61
C ARG A 166 8.97 -1.44 8.64
N ILE A 167 10.17 -1.42 8.06
CA ILE A 167 10.61 -2.42 7.10
C ILE A 167 11.11 -3.63 7.89
N ILE A 168 10.43 -4.76 7.80
CA ILE A 168 10.80 -6.01 8.50
C ILE A 168 11.58 -6.99 7.62
N ARG A 169 11.55 -6.84 6.28
CA ARG A 169 12.28 -7.66 5.32
C ARG A 169 12.74 -6.83 4.14
N ILE A 170 13.94 -7.14 3.61
CA ILE A 170 14.46 -6.64 2.34
C ILE A 170 15.01 -7.83 1.56
N ALA A 171 14.64 -8.01 0.29
CA ALA A 171 15.04 -9.10 -0.59
C ALA A 171 14.88 -10.49 0.07
N GLY A 172 13.75 -10.70 0.75
CA GLY A 172 13.45 -11.96 1.44
C GLY A 172 14.20 -12.19 2.77
N LYS A 173 15.22 -11.38 3.09
CA LYS A 173 15.96 -11.46 4.35
C LYS A 173 15.28 -10.59 5.41
N LYS A 174 15.14 -11.11 6.63
CA LYS A 174 14.68 -10.32 7.77
C LYS A 174 15.66 -9.16 8.03
N VAL A 175 15.14 -7.97 8.25
CA VAL A 175 15.94 -6.85 8.77
C VAL A 175 16.02 -7.05 10.28
N ASN A 176 17.22 -7.34 10.78
CA ASN A 176 17.46 -7.45 12.21
C ASN A 176 17.48 -6.03 12.79
N TYR A 177 16.38 -5.59 13.34
CA TYR A 177 16.43 -4.61 14.41
C TYR A 177 16.95 -5.36 15.63
N VAL A 178 17.99 -4.85 16.28
CA VAL A 178 18.69 -5.48 17.41
C VAL A 178 17.71 -6.18 18.36
N GLY A 179 17.72 -7.51 18.36
CA GLY A 179 16.85 -8.33 19.21
C GLY A 179 16.09 -9.42 18.45
N ASP A 180 16.77 -10.55 18.17
CA ASP A 180 16.13 -11.74 17.61
C ASP A 180 15.29 -12.44 18.68
N VAL A 181 13.95 -12.32 18.61
CA VAL A 181 13.05 -13.20 19.35
C VAL A 181 12.09 -13.81 18.32
N ASP A 182 12.34 -15.06 18.00
CA ASP A 182 11.48 -15.90 17.18
C ASP A 182 10.18 -16.20 17.93
N GLN A 183 9.10 -15.51 17.59
CA GLN A 183 7.76 -15.97 17.89
C GLN A 183 6.79 -15.57 16.78
N VAL A 184 6.41 -16.58 16.00
CA VAL A 184 5.26 -16.65 15.07
C VAL A 184 5.12 -15.48 14.09
N SER A 185 5.84 -15.59 12.99
CA SER A 185 5.67 -15.06 11.61
C SER A 185 5.22 -13.62 11.33
N VAL A 186 4.84 -12.80 12.29
CA VAL A 186 4.63 -11.35 12.12
C VAL A 186 5.32 -10.64 13.28
N SER A 187 6.54 -10.14 13.04
CA SER A 187 7.26 -9.36 14.05
C SER A 187 6.53 -8.03 14.28
N ASP A 188 5.94 -7.85 15.45
CA ASP A 188 5.42 -6.56 15.91
C ASP A 188 6.59 -5.59 16.10
N PRO A 189 6.71 -4.49 15.32
CA PRO A 189 7.82 -3.56 15.43
C PRO A 189 7.91 -2.89 16.81
N VAL A 190 6.79 -2.67 17.47
CA VAL A 190 6.73 -2.09 18.83
C VAL A 190 7.21 -3.10 19.86
N GLY A 191 6.82 -4.36 19.73
CA GLY A 191 7.32 -5.44 20.58
C GLY A 191 8.83 -5.63 20.45
N MET A 192 9.38 -5.46 19.25
CA MET A 192 10.84 -5.54 19.02
C MET A 192 11.59 -4.37 19.66
N GLU A 193 11.08 -3.13 19.58
CA GLU A 193 11.67 -1.98 20.24
C GLU A 193 11.61 -2.11 21.76
N LEU A 194 10.47 -2.57 22.31
CA LEU A 194 10.32 -2.82 23.73
C LEU A 194 11.28 -3.90 24.25
N ALA A 195 11.49 -4.96 23.47
CA ALA A 195 12.44 -6.00 23.84
C ALA A 195 13.90 -5.51 23.79
N ALA A 196 14.26 -4.63 22.86
CA ALA A 196 15.57 -4.00 22.79
C ALA A 196 15.80 -3.07 23.98
N LEU A 197 14.87 -2.19 24.31
CA LEU A 197 14.93 -1.30 25.46
C LEU A 197 15.02 -2.06 26.82
N ARG A 198 14.33 -3.20 26.89
CA ARG A 198 14.37 -4.04 28.10
C ARG A 198 15.76 -4.64 28.33
N ARG A 199 16.43 -5.11 27.26
CA ARG A 199 17.82 -5.61 27.37
C ARG A 199 18.81 -4.51 27.79
N GLU A 200 18.67 -3.34 27.13
CA GLU A 200 19.50 -2.18 27.45
C GLU A 200 19.34 -1.76 28.91
N LEU A 201 18.13 -1.84 29.47
CA LEU A 201 17.83 -1.60 30.85
C LEU A 201 18.45 -2.70 31.75
N ASP A 202 18.32 -3.96 31.38
CA ASP A 202 18.90 -5.09 32.13
C ASP A 202 20.45 -5.00 32.19
N ASP A 203 21.08 -4.61 31.06
CA ASP A 203 22.53 -4.39 30.99
C ASP A 203 22.97 -3.21 31.89
N LEU A 204 22.23 -2.09 31.89
CA LEU A 204 22.50 -0.95 32.76
C LEU A 204 22.32 -1.29 34.25
N LEU A 205 21.32 -2.07 34.61
CA LEU A 205 21.11 -2.53 35.98
C LEU A 205 22.25 -3.45 36.45
N ALA A 206 22.75 -4.35 35.60
CA ALA A 206 23.87 -5.22 35.90
C ALA A 206 25.16 -4.42 36.17
N LEU A 207 25.45 -3.40 35.32
CA LEU A 207 26.58 -2.50 35.52
C LEU A 207 26.46 -1.72 36.82
N HIS A 208 25.29 -1.23 37.16
CA HIS A 208 25.08 -0.51 38.43
C HIS A 208 25.22 -1.40 39.67
N GLU A 209 24.83 -2.66 39.58
CA GLU A 209 25.06 -3.63 40.68
C GLU A 209 26.54 -4.02 40.84
N GLU A 210 27.33 -4.05 39.75
CA GLU A 210 28.78 -4.25 39.79
C GLU A 210 29.49 -3.04 40.45
N GLU A 211 29.16 -1.81 40.02
CA GLU A 211 29.73 -0.59 40.64
C GLU A 211 29.44 -0.50 42.14
N ASN A 212 28.23 -0.87 42.57
CA ASN A 212 27.88 -0.86 44.00
C ASN A 212 28.53 -1.97 44.81
N ARG A 213 28.97 -3.07 44.17
CA ARG A 213 29.75 -4.13 44.84
C ARG A 213 31.22 -3.75 45.08
N ASP A 214 31.80 -2.92 44.23
CA ASP A 214 33.18 -2.46 44.34
C ASP A 214 33.36 -1.31 45.35
N ILE A 215 32.26 -0.78 45.89
CA ILE A 215 32.27 0.33 46.90
C ILE A 215 32.11 -0.20 48.35
N LEU A 216 31.78 -1.48 48.54
CA LEU A 216 31.62 -2.14 49.84
C LEU A 216 32.81 -3.06 50.15
#